data_fb8e10aebf45bd23ae1c076e8191e6b5
#
_entry.id   fb8e10aebf45bd23ae1c076e8191e6b5
#
_cell.length_a   1.000
_cell.length_b   1.000
_cell.length_c   1.000
_cell.angle_alpha   90.00
_cell.angle_beta   90.00
_cell.angle_gamma   90.00
#
_symmetry.space_group_name_H-M   'P 1'
#
loop_
_entity.id
_entity.type
_entity.pdbx_description
1 polymer ?
#
loop_
_entity_poly.entity_id
_entity_poly.type
_entity_poly.pdbx_seq_one_letter_code
_entity_poly.pdbx_strand_id
1 'polypeptide(L)'
;MMKALFRGGIAASLGLAVWMADGAAKAPVDVSKLPPPAARQGVTYAADIKPIFDNSCVRCHGDPKPKGKLRLDSLEDVLKGGEDGAVVKPGDSAASVLVHNIAHIGDPDDYMPPPKNKAGIQPLKPEQIGLIRAWIDQGAK
;
A
#
# COMPACT_ATOMS: atom_id res chain seq x y z
N MET A 1 -20.55 30.00 73.55
CA MET A 1 -21.51 29.64 72.52
C MET A 1 -20.99 30.15 71.19
N MET A 2 -20.35 29.30 70.42
CA MET A 2 -19.87 29.70 69.08
C MET A 2 -20.23 28.61 68.06
N LYS A 3 -21.10 28.92 67.12
CA LYS A 3 -21.55 28.01 66.05
C LYS A 3 -20.53 28.09 64.93
N ALA A 4 -19.87 26.97 64.61
CA ALA A 4 -19.04 26.82 63.46
C ALA A 4 -19.88 26.45 62.24
N LEU A 5 -19.87 27.28 61.19
CA LEU A 5 -20.47 27.02 59.88
C LEU A 5 -19.48 26.26 59.01
N PHE A 6 -19.78 25.01 58.74
CA PHE A 6 -19.08 24.20 57.73
C PHE A 6 -19.55 24.57 56.35
N ARG A 7 -18.70 25.21 55.57
CA ARG A 7 -18.94 25.43 54.12
C ARG A 7 -18.37 24.24 53.32
N GLY A 8 -19.26 23.41 52.83
CA GLY A 8 -18.91 22.33 51.94
C GLY A 8 -18.50 22.84 50.56
N GLY A 9 -17.27 22.61 50.18
CA GLY A 9 -16.79 22.84 48.83
C GLY A 9 -17.12 21.66 47.92
N ILE A 10 -17.90 21.88 46.89
CA ILE A 10 -18.17 20.91 45.84
C ILE A 10 -17.00 20.97 44.84
N ALA A 11 -16.13 19.99 44.85
CA ALA A 11 -15.12 19.83 43.84
C ALA A 11 -15.74 19.19 42.58
N ALA A 12 -15.92 19.99 41.53
CA ALA A 12 -16.32 19.50 40.22
C ALA A 12 -15.09 18.90 39.52
N SER A 13 -15.02 17.59 39.49
CA SER A 13 -14.04 16.87 38.65
C SER A 13 -14.47 16.91 37.22
N LEU A 14 -13.78 17.73 36.39
CA LEU A 14 -13.87 17.65 34.91
C LEU A 14 -13.18 16.35 34.47
N GLY A 15 -13.96 15.36 34.14
CA GLY A 15 -13.47 14.17 33.44
C GLY A 15 -13.13 14.55 32.00
N LEU A 16 -11.84 14.57 31.65
CA LEU A 16 -11.40 14.57 30.25
C LEU A 16 -11.77 13.22 29.65
N ALA A 17 -12.81 13.20 28.82
CA ALA A 17 -13.09 12.08 27.93
C ALA A 17 -12.03 12.10 26.82
N VAL A 18 -11.01 11.25 26.93
CA VAL A 18 -10.08 10.97 25.84
C VAL A 18 -10.83 10.13 24.83
N TRP A 19 -11.25 10.73 23.74
CA TRP A 19 -11.73 10.03 22.55
C TRP A 19 -10.52 9.33 21.92
N MET A 20 -10.38 8.04 22.18
CA MET A 20 -9.52 7.18 21.39
C MET A 20 -10.22 6.96 20.05
N ALA A 21 -9.72 7.61 19.02
CA ALA A 21 -10.09 7.26 17.65
C ALA A 21 -9.47 5.87 17.38
N ASP A 22 -10.29 4.83 17.47
CA ASP A 22 -10.00 3.50 16.94
C ASP A 22 -10.01 3.60 15.41
N GLY A 23 -8.93 4.13 14.86
CA GLY A 23 -8.56 3.84 13.49
C GLY A 23 -8.09 2.39 13.48
N ALA A 24 -8.92 1.46 12.98
CA ALA A 24 -8.52 0.07 12.83
C ALA A 24 -7.23 0.04 11.97
N ALA A 25 -6.09 -0.10 12.63
CA ALA A 25 -4.81 -0.24 11.95
C ALA A 25 -4.87 -1.54 11.14
N LYS A 26 -4.66 -1.44 9.83
CA LYS A 26 -4.57 -2.59 8.93
C LYS A 26 -3.56 -3.59 9.51
N ALA A 27 -3.92 -4.88 9.50
CA ALA A 27 -3.06 -5.93 10.04
C ALA A 27 -1.65 -5.87 9.40
N PRO A 28 -0.58 -6.13 10.15
CA PRO A 28 0.77 -6.17 9.61
C PRO A 28 0.87 -7.17 8.46
N VAL A 29 1.48 -6.74 7.35
CA VAL A 29 1.69 -7.62 6.18
C VAL A 29 2.87 -8.54 6.45
N ASP A 30 2.69 -9.85 6.26
CA ASP A 30 3.75 -10.84 6.42
C ASP A 30 4.63 -10.89 5.16
N VAL A 31 5.66 -10.04 5.15
CA VAL A 31 6.59 -9.90 4.02
C VAL A 31 7.49 -11.13 3.79
N SER A 32 7.53 -12.10 4.73
CA SER A 32 8.27 -13.36 4.54
C SER A 32 7.67 -14.24 3.44
N LYS A 33 6.42 -13.98 3.07
CA LYS A 33 5.71 -14.66 1.98
C LYS A 33 5.99 -14.10 0.59
N LEU A 34 6.72 -12.99 0.49
CA LEU A 34 7.08 -12.41 -0.79
C LEU A 34 8.04 -13.31 -1.55
N PRO A 35 7.84 -13.51 -2.88
CA PRO A 35 8.86 -14.12 -3.72
C PRO A 35 10.18 -13.36 -3.60
N PRO A 36 11.35 -14.01 -3.65
CA PRO A 36 12.63 -13.33 -3.58
C PRO A 36 12.79 -12.34 -4.76
N PRO A 37 13.52 -11.22 -4.59
CA PRO A 37 13.90 -10.39 -5.72
C PRO A 37 14.71 -11.19 -6.73
N ALA A 38 14.49 -10.93 -8.03
CA ALA A 38 15.30 -11.55 -9.07
C ALA A 38 16.79 -11.17 -8.91
N ALA A 39 17.70 -12.11 -9.15
CA ALA A 39 19.14 -11.86 -9.06
C ALA A 39 19.69 -10.95 -10.18
N ARG A 40 18.82 -10.53 -11.12
CA ARG A 40 19.15 -9.71 -12.27
C ARG A 40 19.50 -8.27 -11.86
N GLN A 41 20.62 -7.75 -12.39
CA GLN A 41 21.06 -6.37 -12.24
C GLN A 41 20.65 -5.52 -13.46
N GLY A 42 20.59 -4.19 -13.29
CA GLY A 42 20.25 -3.26 -14.36
C GLY A 42 18.81 -3.36 -14.84
N VAL A 43 17.90 -3.74 -13.95
CA VAL A 43 16.47 -3.81 -14.26
C VAL A 43 15.91 -2.41 -14.40
N THR A 44 15.24 -2.13 -15.53
CA THR A 44 14.68 -0.83 -15.84
C THR A 44 13.17 -0.90 -16.03
N TYR A 45 12.49 0.23 -15.74
CA TYR A 45 11.05 0.30 -15.98
C TYR A 45 10.71 0.03 -17.45
N ALA A 46 11.35 0.74 -18.38
CA ALA A 46 11.00 0.72 -19.80
C ALA A 46 11.17 -0.66 -20.44
N ALA A 47 12.28 -1.35 -20.15
CA ALA A 47 12.60 -2.63 -20.79
C ALA A 47 11.97 -3.84 -20.10
N ASP A 48 11.85 -3.79 -18.77
CA ASP A 48 11.55 -4.98 -17.97
C ASP A 48 10.19 -4.94 -17.29
N ILE A 49 9.80 -3.78 -16.76
CA ILE A 49 8.61 -3.66 -15.93
C ILE A 49 7.39 -3.22 -16.74
N LYS A 50 7.57 -2.25 -17.64
CA LYS A 50 6.47 -1.74 -18.48
C LYS A 50 5.74 -2.83 -19.25
N PRO A 51 6.38 -3.84 -19.86
CA PRO A 51 5.67 -4.93 -20.53
C PRO A 51 4.79 -5.76 -19.57
N ILE A 52 5.21 -5.94 -18.33
CA ILE A 52 4.40 -6.63 -17.30
C ILE A 52 3.18 -5.77 -16.94
N PHE A 53 3.38 -4.48 -16.72
CA PHE A 53 2.31 -3.56 -16.36
C PHE A 53 1.30 -3.36 -17.51
N ASP A 54 1.76 -3.24 -18.75
CA ASP A 54 0.89 -3.13 -19.92
C ASP A 54 -0.05 -4.34 -20.05
N ASN A 55 0.46 -5.54 -19.78
CA ASN A 55 -0.33 -6.76 -19.89
C ASN A 55 -1.28 -6.99 -18.70
N SER A 56 -0.90 -6.56 -17.49
CA SER A 56 -1.57 -6.99 -16.28
C SER A 56 -2.20 -5.88 -15.44
N CYS A 57 -1.84 -4.62 -15.65
CA CYS A 57 -2.21 -3.51 -14.77
C CYS A 57 -2.93 -2.37 -15.50
N VAL A 58 -2.41 -1.94 -16.65
CA VAL A 58 -2.82 -0.71 -17.34
C VAL A 58 -4.29 -0.72 -17.76
N ARG A 59 -4.88 -1.88 -17.99
CA ARG A 59 -6.32 -1.97 -18.29
C ARG A 59 -7.21 -1.36 -17.19
N CYS A 60 -6.76 -1.40 -15.95
CA CYS A 60 -7.47 -0.80 -14.81
C CYS A 60 -6.76 0.45 -14.26
N HIS A 61 -5.44 0.55 -14.47
CA HIS A 61 -4.58 1.60 -13.95
C HIS A 61 -3.89 2.40 -15.07
N GLY A 62 -4.63 2.70 -16.14
CA GLY A 62 -4.24 3.57 -17.27
C GLY A 62 -5.31 4.60 -17.58
N ASP A 63 -5.06 5.42 -18.62
CA ASP A 63 -6.03 6.42 -19.10
C ASP A 63 -7.34 5.79 -19.61
N PRO A 64 -8.49 6.52 -19.60
CA PRO A 64 -8.65 7.88 -19.06
C PRO A 64 -9.10 7.93 -17.60
N LYS A 65 -9.42 6.80 -16.96
CA LYS A 65 -9.97 6.74 -15.59
C LYS A 65 -9.29 5.64 -14.78
N PRO A 66 -8.06 5.87 -14.30
CA PRO A 66 -7.36 4.90 -13.50
C PRO A 66 -8.04 4.67 -12.15
N LYS A 67 -8.20 3.41 -11.76
CA LYS A 67 -8.73 3.04 -10.46
C LYS A 67 -7.79 3.54 -9.36
N GLY A 68 -8.39 4.10 -8.28
CA GLY A 68 -7.62 4.68 -7.18
C GLY A 68 -6.72 5.86 -7.61
N LYS A 69 -7.00 6.48 -8.77
CA LYS A 69 -6.15 7.51 -9.40
C LYS A 69 -4.70 7.07 -9.61
N LEU A 70 -4.43 5.77 -9.50
CA LEU A 70 -3.11 5.18 -9.71
C LEU A 70 -2.93 4.84 -11.19
N ARG A 71 -1.93 5.45 -11.82
CA ARG A 71 -1.49 5.12 -13.18
C ARG A 71 -0.21 4.29 -13.14
N LEU A 72 -0.17 3.26 -13.99
CA LEU A 72 0.97 2.33 -14.09
C LEU A 72 1.53 2.23 -15.51
N ASP A 73 1.17 3.16 -16.39
CA ASP A 73 1.55 3.21 -17.80
C ASP A 73 2.80 4.06 -18.08
N SER A 74 3.29 4.82 -17.09
CA SER A 74 4.56 5.55 -17.14
C SER A 74 5.33 5.46 -15.84
N LEU A 75 6.66 5.56 -15.91
CA LEU A 75 7.52 5.58 -14.71
C LEU A 75 7.15 6.73 -13.77
N GLU A 76 6.92 7.92 -14.32
CA GLU A 76 6.56 9.10 -13.55
C GLU A 76 5.29 8.88 -12.73
N ASP A 77 4.24 8.35 -13.37
CA ASP A 77 2.96 8.11 -12.71
C ASP A 77 3.05 6.98 -11.66
N VAL A 78 3.82 5.93 -11.93
CA VAL A 78 4.07 4.86 -10.94
C VAL A 78 4.73 5.42 -9.67
N LEU A 79 5.73 6.28 -9.82
CA LEU A 79 6.43 6.89 -8.69
C LEU A 79 5.60 7.96 -7.98
N LYS A 80 4.70 8.64 -8.69
CA LYS A 80 3.73 9.58 -8.13
C LYS A 80 2.75 8.89 -7.18
N GLY A 81 2.31 7.67 -7.53
CA GLY A 81 1.33 6.92 -6.75
C GLY A 81 -0.12 7.30 -7.08
N GLY A 82 -1.04 6.85 -6.23
CA GLY A 82 -2.49 7.04 -6.36
C GLY A 82 -3.08 7.98 -5.31
N GLU A 83 -4.40 7.88 -5.12
CA GLU A 83 -5.14 8.73 -4.16
C GLU A 83 -4.73 8.49 -2.70
N ASP A 84 -4.26 7.29 -2.38
CA ASP A 84 -3.78 6.93 -1.04
C ASP A 84 -2.27 7.18 -0.86
N GLY A 85 -1.61 7.76 -1.86
CA GLY A 85 -0.19 8.09 -1.82
C GLY A 85 0.71 7.17 -2.66
N ALA A 86 2.00 7.17 -2.32
CA ALA A 86 3.01 6.38 -3.04
C ALA A 86 2.82 4.88 -2.82
N VAL A 87 2.81 4.10 -3.90
CA VAL A 87 2.70 2.64 -3.86
C VAL A 87 4.04 1.93 -4.03
N VAL A 88 5.06 2.64 -4.52
CA VAL A 88 6.44 2.18 -4.66
C VAL A 88 7.33 3.00 -3.75
N LYS A 89 8.20 2.32 -3.00
CA LYS A 89 9.26 2.91 -2.19
C LYS A 89 10.60 2.54 -2.82
N PRO A 90 11.21 3.42 -3.62
CA PRO A 90 12.48 3.12 -4.27
C PRO A 90 13.56 2.66 -3.28
N GLY A 91 14.22 1.56 -3.57
CA GLY A 91 15.21 0.93 -2.70
C GLY A 91 14.64 -0.04 -1.65
N ASP A 92 13.30 -0.18 -1.56
CA ASP A 92 12.67 -1.03 -0.54
C ASP A 92 11.40 -1.70 -1.08
N SER A 93 11.58 -2.80 -1.80
CA SER A 93 10.46 -3.56 -2.38
C SER A 93 9.58 -4.21 -1.31
N ALA A 94 10.16 -4.59 -0.17
CA ALA A 94 9.42 -5.22 0.91
C ALA A 94 8.44 -4.25 1.61
N ALA A 95 8.72 -2.95 1.60
CA ALA A 95 7.82 -1.92 2.12
C ALA A 95 6.95 -1.26 1.05
N SER A 96 6.99 -1.72 -0.20
CA SER A 96 6.20 -1.18 -1.30
C SER A 96 4.80 -1.82 -1.35
N VAL A 97 3.76 -1.01 -1.18
CA VAL A 97 2.35 -1.47 -1.18
C VAL A 97 2.00 -2.17 -2.49
N LEU A 98 2.50 -1.68 -3.63
CA LEU A 98 2.35 -2.34 -4.93
C LEU A 98 2.75 -3.80 -4.87
N VAL A 99 3.88 -4.12 -4.22
CA VAL A 99 4.41 -5.49 -4.12
C VAL A 99 3.51 -6.37 -3.25
N HIS A 100 2.98 -5.84 -2.15
CA HIS A 100 2.04 -6.58 -1.30
C HIS A 100 0.78 -6.95 -2.08
N ASN A 101 0.21 -6.01 -2.80
CA ASN A 101 -1.03 -6.19 -3.54
C ASN A 101 -0.89 -7.19 -4.68
N ILE A 102 0.20 -7.14 -5.47
CA ILE A 102 0.45 -8.08 -6.57
C ILE A 102 0.90 -9.46 -6.10
N ALA A 103 1.46 -9.56 -4.90
CA ALA A 103 1.81 -10.84 -4.27
C ALA A 103 0.63 -11.47 -3.52
N HIS A 104 -0.51 -10.80 -3.48
CA HIS A 104 -1.69 -11.23 -2.73
C HIS A 104 -1.38 -11.53 -1.26
N ILE A 105 -0.64 -10.66 -0.60
CA ILE A 105 -0.38 -10.69 0.84
C ILE A 105 -1.03 -9.49 1.52
N GLY A 106 -1.48 -9.67 2.76
CA GLY A 106 -2.22 -8.65 3.50
C GLY A 106 -3.72 -8.75 3.29
N ASP A 107 -4.39 -7.60 3.16
CA ASP A 107 -5.85 -7.55 3.02
C ASP A 107 -6.31 -8.04 1.64
N PRO A 108 -7.23 -9.02 1.57
CA PRO A 108 -7.74 -9.53 0.30
C PRO A 108 -8.43 -8.47 -0.58
N ASP A 109 -8.96 -7.40 0.01
CA ASP A 109 -9.61 -6.32 -0.74
C ASP A 109 -8.61 -5.47 -1.54
N ASP A 110 -7.32 -5.53 -1.18
CA ASP A 110 -6.24 -4.84 -1.87
C ASP A 110 -5.56 -5.70 -2.95
N TYR A 111 -5.92 -6.97 -3.11
CA TYR A 111 -5.26 -7.87 -4.06
C TYR A 111 -5.38 -7.38 -5.50
N MET A 112 -4.26 -7.38 -6.23
CA MET A 112 -4.17 -6.98 -7.64
C MET A 112 -3.48 -8.04 -8.48
N PRO A 113 -4.12 -8.50 -9.58
CA PRO A 113 -5.51 -8.21 -9.93
C PRO A 113 -6.49 -8.81 -8.92
N PRO A 114 -7.69 -8.21 -8.76
CA PRO A 114 -8.71 -8.78 -7.89
C PRO A 114 -9.07 -10.21 -8.34
N PRO A 115 -9.25 -11.18 -7.44
CA PRO A 115 -9.51 -12.58 -7.81
C PRO A 115 -10.70 -12.79 -8.75
N LYS A 116 -11.70 -11.92 -8.68
CA LYS A 116 -12.91 -11.94 -9.52
C LYS A 116 -12.98 -10.73 -10.45
N ASN A 117 -11.89 -10.42 -11.16
CA ASN A 117 -11.90 -9.29 -12.09
C ASN A 117 -12.59 -9.65 -13.42
N LYS A 118 -13.44 -8.73 -13.91
CA LYS A 118 -14.18 -8.91 -15.18
C LYS A 118 -13.26 -8.92 -16.42
N ALA A 119 -12.03 -8.47 -16.28
CA ALA A 119 -11.06 -8.41 -17.35
C ALA A 119 -10.36 -9.75 -17.61
N GLY A 120 -10.55 -10.74 -16.72
CA GLY A 120 -9.91 -12.05 -16.83
C GLY A 120 -8.40 -12.04 -16.64
N ILE A 121 -7.87 -10.97 -16.03
CA ILE A 121 -6.42 -10.82 -15.80
C ILE A 121 -6.00 -11.81 -14.70
N GLN A 122 -5.00 -12.62 -14.99
CA GLN A 122 -4.46 -13.59 -14.05
C GLN A 122 -3.47 -12.94 -13.06
N PRO A 123 -3.35 -13.47 -11.84
CA PRO A 123 -2.29 -13.06 -10.91
C PRO A 123 -0.91 -13.16 -11.55
N LEU A 124 0.00 -12.26 -11.15
CA LEU A 124 1.38 -12.31 -11.60
C LEU A 124 2.08 -13.56 -11.09
N LYS A 125 2.98 -14.10 -11.92
CA LYS A 125 3.83 -15.21 -11.53
C LYS A 125 4.90 -14.75 -10.52
N PRO A 126 5.40 -15.64 -9.64
CA PRO A 126 6.45 -15.30 -8.67
C PRO A 126 7.68 -14.67 -9.32
N GLU A 127 8.05 -15.09 -10.54
CA GLU A 127 9.21 -14.56 -11.27
C GLU A 127 8.98 -13.10 -11.71
N GLN A 128 7.75 -12.76 -12.10
CA GLN A 128 7.39 -11.38 -12.47
C GLN A 128 7.39 -10.48 -11.23
N ILE A 129 6.86 -10.96 -10.12
CA ILE A 129 6.91 -10.25 -8.83
C ILE A 129 8.36 -10.05 -8.40
N GLY A 130 9.19 -11.09 -8.50
CA GLY A 130 10.63 -11.03 -8.21
C GLY A 130 11.36 -9.99 -9.06
N LEU A 131 11.01 -9.86 -10.34
CA LEU A 131 11.60 -8.87 -11.24
C LEU A 131 11.18 -7.43 -10.85
N ILE A 132 9.92 -7.23 -10.52
CA ILE A 132 9.42 -5.94 -10.01
C ILE A 132 10.13 -5.58 -8.70
N ARG A 133 10.33 -6.53 -7.80
CA ARG A 133 11.09 -6.31 -6.57
C ARG A 133 12.52 -5.90 -6.84
N ALA A 134 13.22 -6.60 -7.74
CA ALA A 134 14.59 -6.26 -8.12
C ALA A 134 14.70 -4.85 -8.71
N TRP A 135 13.73 -4.45 -9.55
CA TRP A 135 13.65 -3.09 -10.07
C TRP A 135 13.51 -2.04 -8.96
N ILE A 136 12.59 -2.28 -8.01
CA ILE A 136 12.36 -1.36 -6.88
C ILE A 136 13.62 -1.27 -6.01
N ASP A 137 14.22 -2.41 -5.65
CA ASP A 137 15.41 -2.47 -4.77
C ASP A 137 16.62 -1.79 -5.41
N GLN A 138 16.70 -1.73 -6.75
CA GLN A 138 17.72 -1.02 -7.52
C GLN A 138 17.39 0.48 -7.73
N GLY A 139 16.37 0.99 -7.08
CA GLY A 139 16.03 2.42 -7.06
C GLY A 139 14.88 2.83 -7.98
N ALA A 140 14.16 1.88 -8.60
CA ALA A 140 12.97 2.11 -9.42
C ALA A 140 13.18 3.13 -10.57
N LYS A 141 14.19 2.88 -11.43
CA LYS A 141 14.59 3.77 -12.53
C LYS A 141 14.12 3.28 -13.90
#